data_daffc89f4a2668a1b697f5ace13e9e26
#
_entry.id   daffc89f4a2668a1b697f5ace13e9e26
#
_cell.length_a   1.000
_cell.length_b   1.000
_cell.length_c   1.000
_cell.angle_alpha   90.00
_cell.angle_beta   90.00
_cell.angle_gamma   90.00
#
_symmetry.space_group_name_H-M   'P 1'
#
loop_
_entity.id
_entity.type
_entity.pdbx_description
1 polymer ?
#
loop_
_entity_poly.entity_id
_entity_poly.type
_entity_poly.pdbx_seq_one_letter_code
_entity_poly.pdbx_strand_id
1 'polypeptide(L)'
;MTAAIDLISKKGYSSVTTQEIATSAGLSEKTLFRQFGTKQNLLETAFDHYHYSEEMAKIFNERLVWDLQTDLTLICKTYHEIMNRNRKMIMISLKEEDNLPGFRERTIKHPRQLMEVLTNYFKTMYDKGKLIETNPELQAFSFMSLNYGTFINNLNAGTYFPALSLEDIIKEFVWLFSRALTP
;
A
#
# COMPACT_ATOMS: atom_id res chain seq x y z
N MET A 1 -8.93 -16.71 -6.15
CA MET A 1 -8.51 -15.68 -5.20
C MET A 1 -9.40 -14.43 -5.25
N THR A 2 -9.67 -13.83 -6.41
CA THR A 2 -10.51 -12.62 -6.54
C THR A 2 -11.89 -12.76 -5.89
N ALA A 3 -12.59 -13.89 -6.11
CA ALA A 3 -13.88 -14.15 -5.48
C ALA A 3 -13.82 -14.12 -3.93
N ALA A 4 -12.76 -14.65 -3.34
CA ALA A 4 -12.56 -14.61 -1.89
C ALA A 4 -12.38 -13.17 -1.39
N ILE A 5 -11.52 -12.39 -2.05
CA ILE A 5 -11.30 -10.97 -1.71
C ILE A 5 -12.61 -10.19 -1.81
N ASP A 6 -13.38 -10.40 -2.88
CA ASP A 6 -14.64 -9.68 -3.11
C ASP A 6 -15.68 -9.99 -2.05
N LEU A 7 -15.82 -11.26 -1.66
CA LEU A 7 -16.76 -11.67 -0.62
C LEU A 7 -16.32 -11.21 0.77
N ILE A 8 -15.04 -11.43 1.12
CA ILE A 8 -14.50 -11.08 2.44
C ILE A 8 -14.49 -9.56 2.65
N SER A 9 -14.14 -8.78 1.63
CA SER A 9 -14.15 -7.31 1.74
C SER A 9 -15.55 -6.74 2.01
N LYS A 10 -16.62 -7.43 1.55
CA LYS A 10 -18.01 -7.01 1.72
C LYS A 10 -18.63 -7.51 3.03
N LYS A 11 -18.42 -8.79 3.37
CA LYS A 11 -19.10 -9.46 4.46
C LYS A 11 -18.26 -9.66 5.73
N GLY A 12 -16.93 -9.44 5.64
CA GLY A 12 -15.98 -9.80 6.68
C GLY A 12 -15.52 -11.26 6.58
N TYR A 13 -14.33 -11.54 7.13
CA TYR A 13 -13.73 -12.88 7.04
C TYR A 13 -14.58 -13.96 7.69
N SER A 14 -15.05 -13.73 8.92
CA SER A 14 -15.81 -14.74 9.68
C SER A 14 -17.14 -15.14 9.04
N SER A 15 -17.78 -14.21 8.30
CA SER A 15 -19.10 -14.41 7.70
C SER A 15 -19.09 -15.11 6.35
N VAL A 16 -17.92 -15.34 5.76
CA VAL A 16 -17.79 -15.96 4.44
C VAL A 16 -17.35 -17.41 4.57
N THR A 17 -18.06 -18.33 3.91
CA THR A 17 -17.73 -19.75 3.89
C THR A 17 -16.86 -20.12 2.68
N THR A 18 -16.13 -21.22 2.78
CA THR A 18 -15.37 -21.81 1.65
C THR A 18 -16.27 -22.22 0.50
N GLN A 19 -17.48 -22.68 0.81
CA GLN A 19 -18.48 -23.04 -0.19
C GLN A 19 -18.97 -21.82 -0.98
N GLU A 20 -19.25 -20.68 -0.32
CA GLU A 20 -19.62 -19.43 -0.99
C GLU A 20 -18.49 -18.95 -1.92
N ILE A 21 -17.24 -19.03 -1.46
CA ILE A 21 -16.06 -18.65 -2.26
C ILE A 21 -15.95 -19.56 -3.49
N ALA A 22 -16.07 -20.88 -3.31
CA ALA A 22 -15.98 -21.85 -4.38
C ALA A 22 -17.08 -21.62 -5.42
N THR A 23 -18.34 -21.47 -4.96
CA THR A 23 -19.47 -21.17 -5.84
C THR A 23 -19.25 -19.88 -6.63
N SER A 24 -18.83 -18.82 -5.97
CA SER A 24 -18.53 -17.53 -6.63
C SER A 24 -17.37 -17.60 -7.63
N ALA A 25 -16.44 -18.53 -7.41
CA ALA A 25 -15.32 -18.78 -8.31
C ALA A 25 -15.62 -19.78 -9.45
N GLY A 26 -16.83 -20.33 -9.50
CA GLY A 26 -17.19 -21.39 -10.46
C GLY A 26 -16.46 -22.72 -10.21
N LEU A 27 -16.10 -23.01 -8.95
CA LEU A 27 -15.36 -24.19 -8.54
C LEU A 27 -16.18 -25.04 -7.56
N SER A 28 -15.80 -26.33 -7.40
CA SER A 28 -16.27 -27.11 -6.27
C SER A 28 -15.47 -26.75 -5.00
N GLU A 29 -16.13 -26.85 -3.85
CA GLU A 29 -15.44 -26.64 -2.55
C GLU A 29 -14.27 -27.62 -2.38
N LYS A 30 -14.41 -28.88 -2.85
CA LYS A 30 -13.33 -29.87 -2.86
C LYS A 30 -12.09 -29.39 -3.65
N THR A 31 -12.31 -28.73 -4.79
CA THR A 31 -11.23 -28.18 -5.61
C THR A 31 -10.53 -27.04 -4.88
N LEU A 32 -11.28 -26.14 -4.28
CA LEU A 32 -10.75 -25.03 -3.49
C LEU A 32 -9.93 -25.54 -2.29
N PHE A 33 -10.48 -26.53 -1.57
CA PHE A 33 -9.79 -27.12 -0.41
C PHE A 33 -8.51 -27.85 -0.81
N ARG A 34 -8.51 -28.57 -1.94
CA ARG A 34 -7.31 -29.23 -2.46
C ARG A 34 -6.19 -28.22 -2.82
N GLN A 35 -6.58 -27.03 -3.29
CA GLN A 35 -5.61 -26.01 -3.74
C GLN A 35 -5.05 -25.19 -2.57
N PHE A 36 -5.87 -24.82 -1.60
CA PHE A 36 -5.51 -23.88 -0.55
C PHE A 36 -5.54 -24.47 0.87
N GLY A 37 -6.17 -25.62 1.07
CA GLY A 37 -6.32 -26.29 2.38
C GLY A 37 -7.28 -25.58 3.31
N THR A 38 -7.08 -24.29 3.59
CA THR A 38 -7.92 -23.50 4.50
C THR A 38 -8.32 -22.17 3.88
N LYS A 39 -9.41 -21.56 4.41
CA LYS A 39 -9.82 -20.21 4.05
C LYS A 39 -8.74 -19.17 4.40
N GLN A 40 -8.06 -19.37 5.53
CA GLN A 40 -6.96 -18.51 5.94
C GLN A 40 -5.81 -18.57 4.93
N ASN A 41 -5.35 -19.77 4.56
CA ASN A 41 -4.27 -19.94 3.60
C ASN A 41 -4.64 -19.39 2.21
N LEU A 42 -5.91 -19.50 1.80
CA LEU A 42 -6.41 -18.86 0.59
C LEU A 42 -6.26 -17.33 0.65
N LEU A 43 -6.64 -16.72 1.77
CA LEU A 43 -6.52 -15.27 1.96
C LEU A 43 -5.06 -14.83 2.01
N GLU A 44 -4.21 -15.57 2.72
CA GLU A 44 -2.77 -15.31 2.80
C GLU A 44 -2.08 -15.43 1.44
N THR A 45 -2.42 -16.48 0.68
CA THR A 45 -1.92 -16.66 -0.70
C THR A 45 -2.39 -15.52 -1.60
N ALA A 46 -3.64 -15.09 -1.44
CA ALA A 46 -4.15 -13.94 -2.18
C ALA A 46 -3.39 -12.66 -1.80
N PHE A 47 -3.13 -12.45 -0.52
CA PHE A 47 -2.36 -11.30 -0.05
C PHE A 47 -0.93 -11.28 -0.62
N ASP A 48 -0.24 -12.43 -0.59
CA ASP A 48 1.11 -12.57 -1.14
C ASP A 48 1.15 -12.35 -2.67
N HIS A 49 0.05 -12.66 -3.37
CA HIS A 49 -0.06 -12.46 -4.83
C HIS A 49 -0.25 -11.00 -5.22
N TYR A 50 -0.85 -10.18 -4.36
CA TYR A 50 -1.04 -8.74 -4.61
C TYR A 50 0.20 -7.93 -4.20
N HIS A 51 1.36 -8.31 -4.76
CA HIS A 51 2.63 -7.64 -4.47
C HIS A 51 2.68 -6.21 -5.00
N TYR A 52 2.87 -5.32 -4.08
CA TYR A 52 3.10 -3.92 -4.34
C TYR A 52 4.59 -3.54 -4.39
N SER A 53 5.45 -4.44 -3.92
CA SER A 53 6.87 -4.20 -3.79
C SER A 53 7.63 -4.12 -5.12
N GLU A 54 7.24 -4.88 -6.15
CA GLU A 54 7.98 -4.93 -7.42
C GLU A 54 7.87 -3.64 -8.21
N GLU A 55 6.67 -3.03 -8.32
CA GLU A 55 6.48 -1.78 -9.05
C GLU A 55 7.21 -0.63 -8.37
N MET A 56 7.14 -0.57 -7.01
CA MET A 56 7.89 0.41 -6.24
C MET A 56 9.39 0.19 -6.36
N ALA A 57 9.88 -1.04 -6.28
CA ALA A 57 11.29 -1.36 -6.45
C ALA A 57 11.82 -0.91 -7.82
N LYS A 58 11.04 -1.07 -8.90
CA LYS A 58 11.41 -0.57 -10.23
C LYS A 58 11.58 0.95 -10.26
N ILE A 59 10.75 1.70 -9.53
CA ILE A 59 10.93 3.16 -9.46
C ILE A 59 12.29 3.49 -8.85
N PHE A 60 12.59 2.93 -7.69
CA PHE A 60 13.84 3.23 -6.99
C PHE A 60 15.09 2.74 -7.73
N ASN A 61 14.99 1.64 -8.46
CA ASN A 61 16.14 1.07 -9.19
C ASN A 61 16.36 1.68 -10.58
N GLU A 62 15.31 2.12 -11.28
CA GLU A 62 15.40 2.36 -12.72
C GLU A 62 14.85 3.72 -13.15
N ARG A 63 14.02 4.39 -12.34
CA ARG A 63 13.24 5.54 -12.80
C ARG A 63 13.53 6.86 -12.08
N LEU A 64 14.35 6.85 -11.04
CA LEU A 64 14.72 8.06 -10.32
C LEU A 64 15.65 8.92 -11.18
N VAL A 65 15.35 10.21 -11.25
CA VAL A 65 16.17 11.22 -11.95
C VAL A 65 16.97 12.08 -10.98
N TRP A 66 16.83 11.81 -9.69
CA TRP A 66 17.50 12.54 -8.60
C TRP A 66 17.13 14.04 -8.57
N ASP A 67 15.92 14.35 -8.98
CA ASP A 67 15.23 15.61 -8.76
C ASP A 67 14.08 15.37 -7.77
N LEU A 68 14.13 16.03 -6.62
CA LEU A 68 13.26 15.71 -5.51
C LEU A 68 11.77 15.83 -5.89
N GLN A 69 11.40 16.91 -6.57
CA GLN A 69 10.02 17.17 -6.94
C GLN A 69 9.51 16.15 -7.96
N THR A 70 10.31 15.84 -8.96
CA THR A 70 9.99 14.84 -9.98
C THR A 70 9.86 13.44 -9.38
N ASP A 71 10.84 13.04 -8.58
CA ASP A 71 10.90 11.72 -7.98
C ASP A 71 9.76 11.51 -6.98
N LEU A 72 9.52 12.46 -6.06
CA LEU A 72 8.42 12.36 -5.11
C LEU A 72 7.05 12.35 -5.78
N THR A 73 6.87 13.11 -6.87
CA THR A 73 5.63 13.08 -7.66
C THR A 73 5.40 11.69 -8.26
N LEU A 74 6.42 11.09 -8.85
CA LEU A 74 6.35 9.75 -9.41
C LEU A 74 6.03 8.71 -8.33
N ILE A 75 6.73 8.77 -7.19
CA ILE A 75 6.51 7.85 -6.07
C ILE A 75 5.08 7.97 -5.52
N CYS A 76 4.58 9.20 -5.27
CA CYS A 76 3.20 9.43 -4.82
C CYS A 76 2.17 8.85 -5.78
N LYS A 77 2.25 9.17 -7.08
CA LYS A 77 1.30 8.69 -8.08
C LYS A 77 1.28 7.16 -8.11
N THR A 78 2.44 6.54 -8.22
CA THR A 78 2.53 5.07 -8.25
C THR A 78 2.03 4.44 -6.94
N TYR A 79 2.35 5.03 -5.79
CA TYR A 79 1.83 4.58 -4.50
C TYR A 79 0.31 4.56 -4.50
N HIS A 80 -0.35 5.66 -4.88
CA HIS A 80 -1.80 5.75 -4.87
C HIS A 80 -2.46 4.85 -5.93
N GLU A 81 -1.85 4.66 -7.10
CA GLU A 81 -2.31 3.70 -8.11
C GLU A 81 -2.32 2.27 -7.57
N ILE A 82 -1.22 1.84 -6.93
CA ILE A 82 -1.09 0.53 -6.32
C ILE A 82 -2.09 0.36 -5.17
N MET A 83 -2.18 1.34 -4.27
CA MET A 83 -3.08 1.30 -3.13
C MET A 83 -4.55 1.22 -3.56
N ASN A 84 -4.96 1.98 -4.58
CA ASN A 84 -6.32 1.94 -5.12
C ASN A 84 -6.63 0.61 -5.81
N ARG A 85 -5.71 0.06 -6.58
CA ARG A 85 -5.86 -1.26 -7.20
C ARG A 85 -6.05 -2.36 -6.15
N ASN A 86 -5.33 -2.26 -5.03
CA ASN A 86 -5.35 -3.24 -3.94
C ASN A 86 -6.32 -2.86 -2.80
N ARG A 87 -7.19 -1.86 -3.03
CA ARG A 87 -8.07 -1.26 -2.01
C ARG A 87 -8.82 -2.29 -1.17
N LYS A 88 -9.43 -3.30 -1.79
CA LYS A 88 -10.21 -4.32 -1.08
C LYS A 88 -9.33 -5.15 -0.13
N MET A 89 -8.12 -5.49 -0.59
CA MET A 89 -7.18 -6.26 0.22
C MET A 89 -6.67 -5.44 1.42
N ILE A 90 -6.39 -4.16 1.22
CA ILE A 90 -5.99 -3.25 2.30
C ILE A 90 -7.13 -3.08 3.31
N MET A 91 -8.38 -2.98 2.85
CA MET A 91 -9.54 -2.93 3.75
C MET A 91 -9.70 -4.22 4.58
N ILE A 92 -9.42 -5.39 3.98
CA ILE A 92 -9.43 -6.66 4.71
C ILE A 92 -8.32 -6.66 5.76
N SER A 93 -7.10 -6.25 5.41
CA SER A 93 -5.99 -6.20 6.35
C SER A 93 -6.29 -5.30 7.55
N LEU A 94 -6.85 -4.13 7.33
CA LEU A 94 -7.22 -3.20 8.41
C LEU A 94 -8.32 -3.72 9.34
N LYS A 95 -9.24 -4.56 8.82
CA LYS A 95 -10.35 -5.10 9.61
C LYS A 95 -10.03 -6.40 10.32
N GLU A 96 -9.17 -7.21 9.72
CA GLU A 96 -8.95 -8.59 10.14
C GLU A 96 -7.55 -8.83 10.74
N GLU A 97 -6.74 -7.78 10.85
CA GLU A 97 -5.37 -7.87 11.34
C GLU A 97 -5.27 -8.58 12.71
N ASP A 98 -6.17 -8.21 13.62
CA ASP A 98 -6.21 -8.78 14.96
C ASP A 98 -6.96 -10.12 15.06
N ASN A 99 -7.74 -10.47 14.02
CA ASN A 99 -8.58 -11.67 14.01
C ASN A 99 -7.89 -12.90 13.38
N LEU A 100 -6.76 -12.69 12.68
CA LEU A 100 -6.06 -13.74 11.96
C LEU A 100 -4.62 -13.88 12.47
N PRO A 101 -4.29 -15.01 13.13
CA PRO A 101 -2.93 -15.25 13.64
C PRO A 101 -1.87 -15.13 12.53
N GLY A 102 -0.80 -14.34 12.78
CA GLY A 102 0.31 -14.16 11.84
C GLY A 102 0.01 -13.27 10.62
N PHE A 103 -1.22 -12.77 10.49
CA PHE A 103 -1.59 -11.93 9.34
C PHE A 103 -0.94 -10.54 9.42
N ARG A 104 -0.77 -10.02 10.62
CA ARG A 104 -0.11 -8.73 10.87
C ARG A 104 1.33 -8.69 10.34
N GLU A 105 2.10 -9.73 10.54
CA GLU A 105 3.48 -9.82 10.06
C GLU A 105 3.57 -9.72 8.53
N ARG A 106 2.56 -10.26 7.85
CA ARG A 106 2.45 -10.16 6.38
C ARG A 106 2.09 -8.75 5.92
N THR A 107 1.14 -8.11 6.61
CA THR A 107 0.64 -6.79 6.22
C THR A 107 1.68 -5.69 6.40
N ILE A 108 2.55 -5.77 7.42
CA ILE A 108 3.59 -4.77 7.71
C ILE A 108 4.86 -4.94 6.87
N LYS A 109 5.05 -6.06 6.18
CA LYS A 109 6.26 -6.35 5.40
C LYS A 109 6.53 -5.29 4.32
N HIS A 110 5.51 -4.99 3.52
CA HIS A 110 5.66 -4.01 2.43
C HIS A 110 5.84 -2.56 2.90
N PRO A 111 5.08 -2.05 3.89
CA PRO A 111 5.37 -0.76 4.48
C PRO A 111 6.79 -0.63 5.02
N ARG A 112 7.34 -1.66 5.66
CA ARG A 112 8.73 -1.67 6.13
C ARG A 112 9.73 -1.57 4.97
N GLN A 113 9.54 -2.35 3.91
CA GLN A 113 10.38 -2.28 2.72
C GLN A 113 10.34 -0.89 2.07
N LEU A 114 9.15 -0.29 1.95
CA LEU A 114 9.03 1.07 1.43
C LEU A 114 9.74 2.10 2.31
N MET A 115 9.63 1.94 3.63
CA MET A 115 10.34 2.79 4.59
C MET A 115 11.86 2.74 4.39
N GLU A 116 12.41 1.54 4.23
CA GLU A 116 13.85 1.33 4.00
C GLU A 116 14.33 1.99 2.70
N VAL A 117 13.63 1.77 1.58
CA VAL A 117 14.04 2.35 0.29
C VAL A 117 13.89 3.87 0.26
N LEU A 118 12.87 4.43 0.90
CA LEU A 118 12.68 5.87 1.03
C LEU A 118 13.77 6.51 1.93
N THR A 119 14.10 5.86 3.04
CA THR A 119 15.19 6.30 3.93
C THR A 119 16.50 6.36 3.15
N ASN A 120 16.82 5.32 2.39
CA ASN A 120 18.02 5.28 1.54
C ASN A 120 17.99 6.34 0.42
N TYR A 121 16.81 6.59 -0.15
CA TYR A 121 16.64 7.66 -1.14
C TYR A 121 16.96 9.03 -0.55
N PHE A 122 16.37 9.41 0.58
CA PHE A 122 16.63 10.70 1.20
C PHE A 122 18.09 10.86 1.63
N LYS A 123 18.69 9.78 2.17
CA LYS A 123 20.11 9.77 2.49
C LYS A 123 20.98 10.02 1.25
N THR A 124 20.70 9.32 0.15
CA THR A 124 21.45 9.49 -1.11
C THR A 124 21.28 10.90 -1.68
N MET A 125 20.08 11.48 -1.58
CA MET A 125 19.82 12.85 -2.01
C MET A 125 20.63 13.87 -1.18
N TYR A 126 20.75 13.66 0.13
CA TYR A 126 21.61 14.46 1.00
C TYR A 126 23.10 14.31 0.62
N ASP A 127 23.57 13.07 0.46
CA ASP A 127 24.97 12.78 0.08
C ASP A 127 25.35 13.42 -1.27
N LYS A 128 24.38 13.61 -2.16
CA LYS A 128 24.52 14.33 -3.44
C LYS A 128 24.45 15.86 -3.29
N GLY A 129 24.29 16.39 -2.09
CA GLY A 129 24.16 17.83 -1.84
C GLY A 129 22.85 18.46 -2.35
N LYS A 130 21.81 17.64 -2.57
CA LYS A 130 20.51 18.09 -3.08
C LYS A 130 19.50 18.38 -1.98
N LEU A 131 19.77 17.96 -0.75
CA LEU A 131 18.94 18.22 0.42
C LEU A 131 19.76 18.89 1.53
N ILE A 132 19.06 19.65 2.35
CA ILE A 132 19.61 20.13 3.63
C ILE A 132 19.81 18.94 4.59
N GLU A 133 20.63 19.14 5.62
CA GLU A 133 20.81 18.14 6.68
C GLU A 133 19.51 17.90 7.44
N THR A 134 19.02 16.68 7.41
CA THR A 134 17.81 16.24 8.12
C THR A 134 17.96 14.77 8.52
N ASN A 135 17.01 14.25 9.29
CA ASN A 135 16.94 12.83 9.58
C ASN A 135 16.21 12.09 8.44
N PRO A 136 16.89 11.27 7.61
CA PRO A 136 16.28 10.61 6.45
C PRO A 136 15.14 9.67 6.81
N GLU A 137 15.23 9.00 7.98
CA GLU A 137 14.20 8.08 8.45
C GLU A 137 12.91 8.83 8.84
N LEU A 138 13.04 9.97 9.53
CA LEU A 138 11.88 10.82 9.85
C LEU A 138 11.25 11.42 8.60
N GLN A 139 12.05 11.76 7.57
CA GLN A 139 11.51 12.23 6.29
C GLN A 139 10.74 11.13 5.57
N ALA A 140 11.29 9.92 5.52
CA ALA A 140 10.61 8.75 4.95
C ALA A 140 9.29 8.45 5.68
N PHE A 141 9.31 8.47 7.02
CA PHE A 141 8.13 8.27 7.84
C PHE A 141 7.05 9.35 7.57
N SER A 142 7.46 10.62 7.55
CA SER A 142 6.53 11.74 7.30
C SER A 142 5.90 11.64 5.91
N PHE A 143 6.71 11.32 4.89
CA PHE A 143 6.25 11.14 3.53
C PHE A 143 5.25 9.98 3.40
N MET A 144 5.56 8.83 4.01
CA MET A 144 4.66 7.67 4.04
C MET A 144 3.37 7.96 4.77
N SER A 145 3.45 8.61 5.93
CA SER A 145 2.29 8.93 6.77
C SER A 145 1.30 9.84 6.04
N LEU A 146 1.78 10.82 5.29
CA LEU A 146 0.93 11.72 4.48
C LEU A 146 0.24 10.97 3.34
N ASN A 147 0.97 10.15 2.60
CA ASN A 147 0.40 9.35 1.51
C ASN A 147 -0.62 8.33 2.03
N TYR A 148 -0.29 7.65 3.14
CA TYR A 148 -1.20 6.69 3.76
C TYR A 148 -2.46 7.36 4.31
N GLY A 149 -2.30 8.49 5.03
CA GLY A 149 -3.42 9.28 5.54
C GLY A 149 -4.36 9.76 4.42
N THR A 150 -3.80 10.24 3.32
CA THR A 150 -4.56 10.61 2.11
C THR A 150 -5.34 9.44 1.55
N PHE A 151 -4.71 8.27 1.46
CA PHE A 151 -5.38 7.06 0.99
C PHE A 151 -6.52 6.64 1.93
N ILE A 152 -6.31 6.63 3.24
CA ILE A 152 -7.33 6.28 4.24
C ILE A 152 -8.51 7.25 4.19
N ASN A 153 -8.25 8.57 4.06
CA ASN A 153 -9.32 9.55 3.89
C ASN A 153 -10.17 9.25 2.64
N ASN A 154 -9.53 8.90 1.52
CA ASN A 154 -10.22 8.55 0.29
C ASN A 154 -10.97 7.21 0.36
N LEU A 155 -10.51 6.26 1.20
CA LEU A 155 -11.26 5.03 1.48
C LEU A 155 -12.62 5.32 2.12
N ASN A 156 -12.69 6.31 2.99
CA ASN A 156 -13.87 6.69 3.74
C ASN A 156 -14.75 7.72 2.99
N ALA A 157 -14.54 7.90 1.69
CA ALA A 157 -15.33 8.79 0.81
C ALA A 157 -15.46 10.23 1.36
N GLY A 158 -14.40 10.77 1.95
CA GLY A 158 -14.39 12.15 2.44
C GLY A 158 -15.23 12.40 3.69
N THR A 159 -15.55 11.36 4.46
CA THR A 159 -16.39 11.47 5.66
C THR A 159 -15.80 12.43 6.72
N TYR A 160 -14.47 12.50 6.80
CA TYR A 160 -13.77 13.30 7.81
C TYR A 160 -13.22 14.62 7.26
N PHE A 161 -12.88 14.66 5.98
CA PHE A 161 -12.29 15.83 5.33
C PHE A 161 -12.98 16.12 3.99
N PRO A 162 -12.92 17.37 3.49
CA PRO A 162 -13.47 17.71 2.18
C PRO A 162 -12.90 16.79 1.09
N ALA A 163 -13.72 16.51 0.07
CA ALA A 163 -13.28 15.80 -1.11
C ALA A 163 -12.33 16.71 -1.91
N LEU A 164 -11.03 16.52 -1.72
CA LEU A 164 -9.98 17.18 -2.48
C LEU A 164 -9.51 16.27 -3.62
N SER A 165 -9.11 16.86 -4.72
CA SER A 165 -8.49 16.14 -5.84
C SER A 165 -7.18 15.50 -5.38
N LEU A 166 -6.98 14.22 -5.65
CA LEU A 166 -5.72 13.54 -5.35
C LEU A 166 -4.54 14.21 -6.06
N GLU A 167 -4.75 14.71 -7.26
CA GLU A 167 -3.73 15.40 -8.05
C GLU A 167 -3.29 16.70 -7.36
N ASP A 168 -4.24 17.49 -6.85
CA ASP A 168 -3.95 18.73 -6.14
C ASP A 168 -3.25 18.44 -4.80
N ILE A 169 -3.67 17.41 -4.08
CA ILE A 169 -3.02 16.97 -2.83
C ILE A 169 -1.55 16.59 -3.11
N ILE A 170 -1.31 15.76 -4.12
CA ILE A 170 0.06 15.34 -4.47
C ILE A 170 0.91 16.54 -4.86
N LYS A 171 0.39 17.44 -5.70
CA LYS A 171 1.10 18.63 -6.17
C LYS A 171 1.50 19.54 -5.01
N GLU A 172 0.56 19.88 -4.14
CA GLU A 172 0.80 20.78 -3.00
C GLU A 172 1.75 20.14 -1.99
N PHE A 173 1.54 18.87 -1.67
CA PHE A 173 2.36 18.13 -0.73
C PHE A 173 3.83 18.01 -1.21
N VAL A 174 4.02 17.61 -2.47
CA VAL A 174 5.36 17.48 -3.05
C VAL A 174 6.05 18.84 -3.12
N TRP A 175 5.31 19.90 -3.45
CA TRP A 175 5.84 21.26 -3.43
C TRP A 175 6.31 21.67 -2.02
N LEU A 176 5.48 21.50 -1.01
CA LEU A 176 5.83 21.82 0.40
C LEU A 176 7.05 21.02 0.86
N PHE A 177 7.06 19.72 0.59
CA PHE A 177 8.15 18.83 0.99
C PHE A 177 9.47 19.20 0.30
N SER A 178 9.40 19.52 -0.98
CA SER A 178 10.57 19.96 -1.75
C SER A 178 11.09 21.30 -1.25
N ARG A 179 10.22 22.28 -1.01
CA ARG A 179 10.62 23.59 -0.48
C ARG A 179 11.26 23.52 0.91
N ALA A 180 10.78 22.60 1.75
CA ALA A 180 11.32 22.42 3.10
C ALA A 180 12.68 21.71 3.13
N LEU A 181 12.98 20.87 2.13
CA LEU A 181 14.16 20.00 2.15
C LEU A 181 15.27 20.43 1.19
N THR A 182 14.99 21.27 0.20
CA THR A 182 16.04 21.77 -0.70
C THR A 182 16.72 23.01 -0.11
N PRO A 183 18.06 23.19 -0.34
CA PRO A 183 18.83 24.35 0.11
C PRO A 183 18.26 25.68 -0.36
#